data_f56a818439b1eb1640f3385da5715f07
#
_entry.id   f56a818439b1eb1640f3385da5715f07
#
_cell.length_a   1.000
_cell.length_b   1.000
_cell.length_c   1.000
_cell.angle_alpha   90.00
_cell.angle_beta   90.00
_cell.angle_gamma   90.00
#
_symmetry.space_group_name_H-M   'P 1'
#
loop_
_entity.id
_entity.type
_entity.pdbx_description
1 polymer ?
#
loop_
_entity_poly.entity_id
_entity_poly.type
_entity_poly.pdbx_seq_one_letter_code
_entity_poly.pdbx_strand_id
1 'polypeptide(L)'
;MKKHWNVGILLFNEVEVLDFAGPFEVFSIASYSNCQQKPFTVKTVAQTTDLISARNGLKVQPDFDFNNSPSFDILIIPGGYGAEEIEIHNEILKNWIKIRAEECDIIASVCTGSFLLAETGLLDGKRATTHWLDIDRLESEYTKIKVQRGVKYVDESNIITSGGISAGIDMSFYLLNRLVGKEIAIATAKRMEYDINLHKIKH
;
A
#
# COMPACT_ATOMS: atom_id res chain seq x y z
N MET A 1 -4.20 14.83 -22.07
CA MET A 1 -4.49 13.40 -21.83
C MET A 1 -4.62 13.18 -20.33
N LYS A 2 -5.55 12.36 -19.86
CA LYS A 2 -5.64 12.01 -18.44
C LYS A 2 -4.43 11.14 -18.09
N LYS A 3 -3.77 11.38 -16.94
CA LYS A 3 -2.62 10.58 -16.48
C LYS A 3 -3.07 9.14 -16.25
N HIS A 4 -2.27 8.18 -16.72
CA HIS A 4 -2.41 6.75 -16.38
C HIS A 4 -1.37 6.42 -15.31
N TRP A 5 -1.73 5.60 -14.34
CA TRP A 5 -0.92 5.28 -13.19
C TRP A 5 -0.58 3.78 -13.15
N ASN A 6 0.71 3.47 -12.99
CA ASN A 6 1.19 2.10 -12.77
C ASN A 6 1.32 1.87 -11.25
N VAL A 7 0.57 0.92 -10.74
CA VAL A 7 0.55 0.54 -9.32
C VAL A 7 1.28 -0.77 -9.14
N GLY A 8 2.35 -0.77 -8.35
CA GLY A 8 3.04 -1.97 -7.89
C GLY A 8 2.55 -2.35 -6.49
N ILE A 9 2.31 -3.63 -6.26
CA ILE A 9 1.99 -4.17 -4.93
C ILE A 9 3.04 -5.20 -4.58
N LEU A 10 3.79 -4.94 -3.50
CA LEU A 10 4.82 -5.85 -3.01
C LEU A 10 4.18 -7.11 -2.44
N LEU A 11 4.77 -8.27 -2.74
CA LEU A 11 4.39 -9.56 -2.17
C LEU A 11 5.60 -10.25 -1.55
N PHE A 12 5.36 -10.98 -0.47
CA PHE A 12 6.33 -11.82 0.24
C PHE A 12 5.57 -12.92 0.98
N ASN A 13 6.29 -13.95 1.45
CA ASN A 13 5.65 -15.00 2.23
C ASN A 13 5.07 -14.45 3.54
N GLU A 14 3.94 -15.01 4.00
CA GLU A 14 3.19 -14.57 5.18
C GLU A 14 2.68 -13.11 5.08
N VAL A 15 2.52 -12.57 3.87
CA VAL A 15 1.82 -11.29 3.63
C VAL A 15 0.34 -11.42 4.01
N GLU A 16 -0.21 -10.40 4.68
CA GLU A 16 -1.65 -10.39 5.01
C GLU A 16 -2.50 -10.22 3.75
N VAL A 17 -3.45 -11.11 3.55
CA VAL A 17 -4.19 -11.23 2.27
C VAL A 17 -4.91 -9.94 1.90
N LEU A 18 -5.66 -9.36 2.81
CA LEU A 18 -6.47 -8.18 2.47
C LEU A 18 -5.62 -6.90 2.34
N ASP A 19 -4.41 -6.88 2.90
CA ASP A 19 -3.50 -5.74 2.79
C ASP A 19 -2.99 -5.53 1.35
N PHE A 20 -2.88 -6.60 0.57
CA PHE A 20 -2.56 -6.50 -0.86
C PHE A 20 -3.79 -6.61 -1.76
N ALA A 21 -4.74 -7.50 -1.45
CA ALA A 21 -5.91 -7.74 -2.28
C ALA A 21 -6.91 -6.57 -2.24
N GLY A 22 -7.03 -5.88 -1.08
CA GLY A 22 -7.89 -4.71 -0.94
C GLY A 22 -7.47 -3.56 -1.87
N PRO A 23 -6.24 -3.05 -1.77
CA PRO A 23 -5.72 -2.06 -2.72
C PRO A 23 -5.75 -2.55 -4.18
N PHE A 24 -5.39 -3.82 -4.43
CA PHE A 24 -5.44 -4.39 -5.77
C PHE A 24 -6.83 -4.22 -6.39
N GLU A 25 -7.88 -4.60 -5.67
CA GLU A 25 -9.25 -4.50 -6.18
C GLU A 25 -9.67 -3.05 -6.41
N VAL A 26 -9.44 -2.14 -5.44
CA VAL A 26 -9.83 -0.73 -5.57
C VAL A 26 -9.23 -0.09 -6.82
N PHE A 27 -7.93 -0.25 -7.06
CA PHE A 27 -7.27 0.33 -8.23
C PHE A 27 -7.62 -0.40 -9.54
N SER A 28 -7.75 -1.73 -9.50
CA SER A 28 -7.99 -2.54 -10.70
C SER A 28 -9.34 -2.31 -11.34
N ILE A 29 -10.39 -2.07 -10.53
CA ILE A 29 -11.75 -1.91 -11.06
C ILE A 29 -12.12 -0.46 -11.34
N ALA A 30 -11.33 0.50 -10.88
CA ALA A 30 -11.55 1.92 -11.17
C ALA A 30 -11.61 2.17 -12.69
N SER A 31 -12.57 2.96 -13.13
CA SER A 31 -12.75 3.29 -14.55
C SER A 31 -13.31 4.70 -14.73
N TYR A 32 -12.94 5.37 -15.81
CA TYR A 32 -13.56 6.63 -16.19
C TYR A 32 -15.00 6.40 -16.70
N SER A 33 -15.94 7.23 -16.25
CA SER A 33 -17.38 7.07 -16.45
C SER A 33 -17.81 7.00 -17.93
N ASN A 34 -17.04 7.56 -18.85
CA ASN A 34 -17.40 7.71 -20.26
C ASN A 34 -16.56 6.86 -21.22
N CYS A 35 -15.70 6.00 -20.73
CA CYS A 35 -14.89 5.13 -21.56
C CYS A 35 -14.44 3.89 -20.75
N GLN A 36 -14.17 2.78 -21.44
CA GLN A 36 -13.62 1.59 -20.81
C GLN A 36 -12.14 1.77 -20.37
N GLN A 37 -11.61 2.98 -20.50
CA GLN A 37 -10.22 3.29 -20.14
C GLN A 37 -10.07 3.28 -18.61
N LYS A 38 -9.18 2.43 -18.14
CA LYS A 38 -8.82 2.36 -16.72
C LYS A 38 -7.76 3.41 -16.40
N PRO A 39 -7.90 4.13 -15.29
CA PRO A 39 -6.86 5.07 -14.82
C PRO A 39 -5.62 4.37 -14.28
N PHE A 40 -5.71 3.10 -13.90
CA PHE A 40 -4.64 2.34 -13.27
C PHE A 40 -4.37 1.01 -13.98
N THR A 41 -3.09 0.63 -14.04
CA THR A 41 -2.63 -0.74 -14.23
C THR A 41 -2.03 -1.22 -12.93
N VAL A 42 -2.55 -2.31 -12.37
CA VAL A 42 -2.06 -2.87 -11.10
C VAL A 42 -1.26 -4.13 -11.40
N LYS A 43 -0.09 -4.23 -10.79
CA LYS A 43 0.83 -5.36 -10.93
C LYS A 43 1.39 -5.76 -9.57
N THR A 44 1.67 -7.03 -9.41
CA THR A 44 2.29 -7.57 -8.22
C THR A 44 3.78 -7.82 -8.45
N VAL A 45 4.59 -7.61 -7.43
CA VAL A 45 6.04 -7.77 -7.49
C VAL A 45 6.56 -8.42 -6.21
N ALA A 46 7.53 -9.34 -6.34
CA ALA A 46 8.19 -9.98 -5.21
C ALA A 46 9.70 -10.09 -5.46
N GLN A 47 10.46 -10.57 -4.50
CA GLN A 47 11.90 -10.74 -4.67
C GLN A 47 12.25 -11.71 -5.80
N THR A 48 11.46 -12.77 -5.95
CA THR A 48 11.54 -13.75 -7.05
C THR A 48 10.14 -13.96 -7.63
N THR A 49 10.04 -14.62 -8.79
CA THR A 49 8.76 -15.03 -9.36
C THR A 49 8.21 -16.33 -8.80
N ASP A 50 8.79 -16.84 -7.72
CA ASP A 50 8.28 -18.03 -7.04
C ASP A 50 6.89 -17.80 -6.44
N LEU A 51 6.15 -18.89 -6.25
CA LEU A 51 4.82 -18.84 -5.68
C LEU A 51 4.87 -18.38 -4.21
N ILE A 52 4.24 -17.25 -3.92
CA ILE A 52 4.12 -16.70 -2.57
C ILE A 52 3.06 -17.48 -1.79
N SER A 53 3.38 -17.85 -0.56
CA SER A 53 2.42 -18.35 0.42
C SER A 53 2.00 -17.21 1.33
N ALA A 54 0.91 -16.55 1.00
CA ALA A 54 0.32 -15.53 1.85
C ALA A 54 -0.22 -16.16 3.16
N ARG A 55 -0.58 -15.31 4.11
CA ARG A 55 -1.10 -15.73 5.41
C ARG A 55 -2.25 -16.70 5.25
N ASN A 56 -2.28 -17.72 6.13
CA ASN A 56 -3.25 -18.82 6.09
C ASN A 56 -3.19 -19.69 4.82
N GLY A 57 -2.10 -19.61 4.05
CA GLY A 57 -1.79 -20.55 2.98
C GLY A 57 -2.33 -20.20 1.59
N LEU A 58 -2.93 -19.01 1.39
CA LEU A 58 -3.33 -18.57 0.05
C LEU A 58 -2.09 -18.47 -0.85
N LYS A 59 -2.14 -19.12 -2.02
CA LYS A 59 -1.04 -19.08 -2.99
C LYS A 59 -1.26 -17.97 -4.01
N VAL A 60 -0.24 -17.16 -4.22
CA VAL A 60 -0.26 -16.03 -5.15
C VAL A 60 0.99 -16.05 -6.01
N GLN A 61 0.81 -15.96 -7.33
CA GLN A 61 1.90 -15.83 -8.29
C GLN A 61 2.17 -14.35 -8.55
N PRO A 62 3.39 -13.81 -8.25
CA PRO A 62 3.74 -12.45 -8.62
C PRO A 62 3.82 -12.27 -10.14
N ASP A 63 3.47 -11.06 -10.63
CA ASP A 63 3.64 -10.70 -12.05
C ASP A 63 5.14 -10.51 -12.41
N PHE A 64 5.94 -9.97 -11.47
CA PHE A 64 7.35 -9.61 -11.68
C PHE A 64 8.23 -9.95 -10.48
N ASP A 65 9.52 -10.09 -10.72
CA ASP A 65 10.54 -10.04 -9.68
C ASP A 65 11.20 -8.65 -9.60
N PHE A 66 12.07 -8.46 -8.59
CA PHE A 66 12.76 -7.19 -8.38
C PHE A 66 13.67 -6.75 -9.54
N ASN A 67 14.19 -7.69 -10.34
CA ASN A 67 15.12 -7.40 -11.42
C ASN A 67 14.42 -6.99 -12.71
N ASN A 68 13.20 -7.48 -12.95
CA ASN A 68 12.47 -7.28 -14.20
C ASN A 68 11.17 -6.46 -14.03
N SER A 69 10.87 -5.97 -12.83
CA SER A 69 9.70 -5.14 -12.61
C SER A 69 9.81 -3.79 -13.31
N PRO A 70 8.72 -3.29 -13.92
CA PRO A 70 8.68 -1.95 -14.47
C PRO A 70 8.78 -0.89 -13.36
N SER A 71 8.95 0.38 -13.74
CA SER A 71 8.76 1.50 -12.82
C SER A 71 7.28 1.62 -12.45
N PHE A 72 7.02 1.93 -11.17
CA PHE A 72 5.69 2.16 -10.65
C PHE A 72 5.53 3.63 -10.25
N ASP A 73 4.39 4.22 -10.57
CA ASP A 73 4.04 5.57 -10.05
C ASP A 73 3.59 5.49 -8.59
N ILE A 74 2.99 4.36 -8.20
CA ILE A 74 2.49 4.09 -6.85
C ILE A 74 3.02 2.73 -6.42
N LEU A 75 3.62 2.66 -5.23
CA LEU A 75 4.06 1.39 -4.63
C LEU A 75 3.32 1.14 -3.32
N ILE A 76 2.64 0.00 -3.23
CA ILE A 76 1.92 -0.44 -2.04
C ILE A 76 2.76 -1.49 -1.30
N ILE A 77 3.00 -1.26 -0.02
CA ILE A 77 3.76 -2.14 0.88
C ILE A 77 2.78 -2.72 1.90
N PRO A 78 2.30 -3.95 1.70
CA PRO A 78 1.39 -4.62 2.63
C PRO A 78 2.12 -5.07 3.91
N GLY A 79 1.34 -5.40 4.92
CA GLY A 79 1.82 -5.95 6.17
C GLY A 79 1.61 -7.46 6.29
N GLY A 80 1.54 -7.92 7.52
CA GLY A 80 1.41 -9.31 7.92
C GLY A 80 2.66 -9.80 8.65
N TYR A 81 2.60 -11.01 9.17
CA TYR A 81 3.70 -11.63 9.90
C TYR A 81 5.02 -11.62 9.10
N GLY A 82 4.93 -11.81 7.78
CA GLY A 82 6.08 -11.70 6.89
C GLY A 82 6.76 -10.35 6.97
N ALA A 83 6.00 -9.25 6.96
CA ALA A 83 6.55 -7.90 7.03
C ALA A 83 7.27 -7.65 8.36
N GLU A 84 6.60 -7.93 9.48
CA GLU A 84 7.02 -7.52 10.83
C GLU A 84 8.04 -8.43 11.50
N GLU A 85 8.21 -9.67 11.03
CA GLU A 85 9.10 -10.66 11.65
C GLU A 85 10.15 -11.24 10.70
N ILE A 86 9.92 -11.20 9.39
CA ILE A 86 10.82 -11.83 8.41
C ILE A 86 11.50 -10.77 7.55
N GLU A 87 10.71 -9.97 6.83
CA GLU A 87 11.22 -9.07 5.80
C GLU A 87 11.89 -7.82 6.37
N ILE A 88 11.62 -7.44 7.62
CA ILE A 88 12.40 -6.40 8.33
C ILE A 88 13.89 -6.72 8.41
N HIS A 89 14.27 -8.00 8.31
CA HIS A 89 15.66 -8.47 8.29
C HIS A 89 16.21 -8.72 6.88
N ASN A 90 15.38 -8.56 5.84
CA ASN A 90 15.76 -8.80 4.45
C ASN A 90 16.36 -7.55 3.81
N GLU A 91 17.69 -7.47 3.78
CA GLU A 91 18.40 -6.33 3.21
C GLU A 91 18.15 -6.14 1.71
N ILE A 92 17.90 -7.22 0.96
CA ILE A 92 17.60 -7.14 -0.48
C ILE A 92 16.27 -6.42 -0.68
N LEU A 93 15.24 -6.82 0.06
CA LEU A 93 13.91 -6.21 -0.01
C LEU A 93 13.95 -4.75 0.46
N LYS A 94 14.62 -4.46 1.59
CA LYS A 94 14.73 -3.09 2.11
C LYS A 94 15.45 -2.15 1.12
N ASN A 95 16.53 -2.61 0.51
CA ASN A 95 17.25 -1.84 -0.49
C ASN A 95 16.40 -1.62 -1.75
N TRP A 96 15.65 -2.63 -2.19
CA TRP A 96 14.72 -2.49 -3.30
C TRP A 96 13.64 -1.44 -3.01
N ILE A 97 13.04 -1.47 -1.80
CA ILE A 97 12.05 -0.45 -1.38
C ILE A 97 12.66 0.96 -1.42
N LYS A 98 13.89 1.15 -0.92
CA LYS A 98 14.58 2.45 -0.96
C LYS A 98 14.72 3.00 -2.37
N ILE A 99 15.22 2.17 -3.29
CA ILE A 99 15.40 2.55 -4.70
C ILE A 99 14.05 2.91 -5.33
N ARG A 100 13.03 2.08 -5.13
CA ARG A 100 11.70 2.34 -5.71
C ARG A 100 11.01 3.56 -5.10
N ALA A 101 11.25 3.86 -3.82
CA ALA A 101 10.70 5.05 -3.17
C ALA A 101 11.23 6.37 -3.76
N GLU A 102 12.44 6.36 -4.33
CA GLU A 102 13.00 7.52 -5.05
C GLU A 102 12.40 7.70 -6.46
N GLU A 103 11.89 6.61 -7.05
CA GLU A 103 11.35 6.59 -8.41
C GLU A 103 9.84 6.82 -8.47
N CYS A 104 9.08 6.40 -7.45
CA CYS A 104 7.63 6.49 -7.45
C CYS A 104 7.11 7.86 -6.95
N ASP A 105 5.97 8.29 -7.47
CA ASP A 105 5.28 9.50 -6.98
C ASP A 105 4.72 9.30 -5.57
N ILE A 106 4.27 8.08 -5.25
CA ILE A 106 3.65 7.73 -3.97
C ILE A 106 4.12 6.34 -3.53
N ILE A 107 4.57 6.23 -2.27
CA ILE A 107 4.72 4.96 -1.58
C ILE A 107 3.72 4.89 -0.43
N ALA A 108 2.98 3.80 -0.32
CA ALA A 108 1.96 3.65 0.71
C ALA A 108 2.08 2.29 1.40
N SER A 109 1.95 2.28 2.74
CA SER A 109 1.93 1.04 3.52
C SER A 109 0.55 0.74 4.10
N VAL A 110 0.27 -0.54 4.23
CA VAL A 110 -0.92 -1.05 4.93
C VAL A 110 -0.44 -1.87 6.12
N CYS A 111 -1.12 -1.71 7.27
CA CYS A 111 -0.84 -2.52 8.46
C CYS A 111 0.64 -2.44 8.88
N THR A 112 1.24 -3.57 9.21
CA THR A 112 2.66 -3.70 9.60
C THR A 112 3.64 -3.51 8.43
N GLY A 113 3.18 -3.25 7.20
CA GLY A 113 4.01 -2.77 6.10
C GLY A 113 4.75 -1.46 6.41
N SER A 114 4.25 -0.67 7.37
CA SER A 114 4.92 0.52 7.89
C SER A 114 6.27 0.22 8.55
N PHE A 115 6.47 -0.98 9.11
CA PHE A 115 7.76 -1.39 9.67
C PHE A 115 8.83 -1.49 8.58
N LEU A 116 8.47 -2.00 7.40
CA LEU A 116 9.40 -2.03 6.26
C LEU A 116 9.82 -0.62 5.83
N LEU A 117 8.87 0.34 5.83
CA LEU A 117 9.21 1.74 5.57
C LEU A 117 10.04 2.37 6.70
N ALA A 118 9.79 2.00 7.96
CA ALA A 118 10.57 2.46 9.10
C ALA A 118 12.02 1.95 9.03
N GLU A 119 12.22 0.65 8.75
CA GLU A 119 13.54 0.03 8.55
C GLU A 119 14.35 0.68 7.43
N THR A 120 13.68 1.21 6.42
CA THR A 120 14.37 1.94 5.34
C THR A 120 14.72 3.38 5.69
N GLY A 121 14.25 3.90 6.84
CA GLY A 121 14.41 5.29 7.24
C GLY A 121 13.47 6.27 6.53
N LEU A 122 12.58 5.81 5.67
CA LEU A 122 11.65 6.65 4.91
C LEU A 122 10.64 7.39 5.80
N LEU A 123 10.39 6.88 7.01
CA LEU A 123 9.48 7.48 7.99
C LEU A 123 10.16 8.39 9.01
N ASP A 124 11.50 8.55 8.98
CA ASP A 124 12.23 9.40 9.92
C ASP A 124 11.70 10.86 9.89
N GLY A 125 11.31 11.36 11.05
CA GLY A 125 10.76 12.72 11.22
C GLY A 125 9.31 12.92 10.77
N LYS A 126 8.68 11.91 10.16
CA LYS A 126 7.33 11.96 9.61
C LYS A 126 6.30 11.47 10.62
N ARG A 127 5.03 11.83 10.37
CA ARG A 127 3.89 11.19 11.03
C ARG A 127 3.61 9.86 10.33
N ALA A 128 3.25 8.84 11.10
CA ALA A 128 2.88 7.54 10.56
C ALA A 128 1.90 6.81 11.48
N THR A 129 1.21 5.82 10.93
CA THR A 129 0.40 4.87 11.67
C THR A 129 0.69 3.45 11.19
N THR A 130 0.21 2.47 11.94
CA THR A 130 0.31 1.05 11.64
C THR A 130 -0.93 0.31 12.14
N HIS A 131 -0.92 -1.02 12.13
CA HIS A 131 -1.94 -1.82 12.75
C HIS A 131 -2.06 -1.48 14.25
N TRP A 132 -3.29 -1.44 14.78
CA TRP A 132 -3.55 -0.96 16.14
C TRP A 132 -2.85 -1.78 17.24
N LEU A 133 -2.61 -3.07 17.01
CA LEU A 133 -1.85 -3.93 17.94
C LEU A 133 -0.36 -3.58 17.99
N ASP A 134 0.17 -2.99 16.91
CA ASP A 134 1.59 -2.75 16.72
C ASP A 134 1.98 -1.27 16.88
N ILE A 135 1.03 -0.43 17.26
CA ILE A 135 1.24 1.01 17.47
C ILE A 135 2.33 1.27 18.53
N ASP A 136 2.27 0.57 19.66
CA ASP A 136 3.24 0.74 20.76
C ASP A 136 4.64 0.25 20.34
N ARG A 137 4.70 -0.82 19.55
CA ARG A 137 5.94 -1.34 18.99
C ARG A 137 6.56 -0.32 18.03
N LEU A 138 5.77 0.22 17.08
CA LEU A 138 6.26 1.23 16.14
C LEU A 138 6.82 2.46 16.87
N GLU A 139 6.13 2.93 17.92
CA GLU A 139 6.54 4.10 18.69
C GLU A 139 7.82 3.85 19.50
N SER A 140 7.95 2.65 20.10
CA SER A 140 9.09 2.31 20.94
C SER A 140 10.35 1.95 20.16
N GLU A 141 10.24 1.24 19.04
CA GLU A 141 11.38 0.80 18.24
C GLU A 141 11.90 1.90 17.29
N TYR A 142 10.99 2.77 16.79
CA TYR A 142 11.34 3.80 15.80
C TYR A 142 11.07 5.21 16.33
N THR A 143 11.87 5.65 17.30
CA THR A 143 11.68 6.88 18.07
C THR A 143 11.71 8.18 17.26
N LYS A 144 12.16 8.15 16.02
CA LYS A 144 12.12 9.30 15.11
C LYS A 144 10.76 9.47 14.42
N ILE A 145 9.87 8.50 14.51
CA ILE A 145 8.56 8.53 13.88
C ILE A 145 7.55 9.18 14.84
N LYS A 146 6.73 10.08 14.31
CA LYS A 146 5.64 10.71 15.05
C LYS A 146 4.37 9.87 14.93
N VAL A 147 4.25 8.82 15.72
CA VAL A 147 3.18 7.83 15.60
C VAL A 147 1.81 8.46 15.88
N GLN A 148 0.85 8.20 14.99
CA GLN A 148 -0.54 8.66 15.09
C GLN A 148 -1.46 7.51 15.45
N ARG A 149 -2.25 7.71 16.51
CA ARG A 149 -3.16 6.71 17.07
C ARG A 149 -4.61 7.00 16.68
N GLY A 150 -5.43 5.97 16.50
CA GLY A 150 -6.86 6.11 16.27
C GLY A 150 -7.24 6.71 14.90
N VAL A 151 -6.31 6.69 13.94
CA VAL A 151 -6.52 7.16 12.58
C VAL A 151 -6.53 6.00 11.59
N LYS A 152 -7.29 6.11 10.52
CA LYS A 152 -7.30 5.08 9.47
C LYS A 152 -6.02 5.12 8.62
N TYR A 153 -5.54 6.32 8.31
CA TYR A 153 -4.30 6.55 7.55
C TYR A 153 -3.72 7.93 7.89
N VAL A 154 -2.46 8.09 7.56
CA VAL A 154 -1.69 9.34 7.67
C VAL A 154 -1.09 9.64 6.32
N ASP A 155 -1.31 10.87 5.82
CA ASP A 155 -0.73 11.37 4.57
C ASP A 155 0.42 12.34 4.88
N GLU A 156 1.61 12.03 4.41
CA GLU A 156 2.82 12.85 4.40
C GLU A 156 3.23 13.18 2.96
N SER A 157 2.25 13.49 2.11
CA SER A 157 2.38 13.86 0.70
C SER A 157 2.73 12.69 -0.23
N ASN A 158 3.98 12.29 -0.30
CA ASN A 158 4.44 11.17 -1.12
C ASN A 158 4.57 9.84 -0.35
N ILE A 159 4.44 9.88 0.97
CA ILE A 159 4.44 8.68 1.82
C ILE A 159 3.13 8.64 2.60
N ILE A 160 2.42 7.51 2.49
CA ILE A 160 1.14 7.33 3.16
C ILE A 160 1.20 6.02 3.96
N THR A 161 0.75 6.06 5.21
CA THR A 161 0.66 4.86 6.04
C THR A 161 -0.77 4.64 6.50
N SER A 162 -1.25 3.42 6.50
CA SER A 162 -2.59 3.09 7.01
C SER A 162 -2.54 2.05 8.13
N GLY A 163 -3.60 2.05 8.91
CA GLY A 163 -3.90 0.96 9.85
C GLY A 163 -4.11 -0.36 9.12
N GLY A 164 -4.43 -1.41 9.88
CA GLY A 164 -4.52 -2.78 9.37
C GLY A 164 -5.74 -3.05 8.51
N ILE A 165 -5.56 -3.98 7.62
CA ILE A 165 -6.55 -4.74 6.85
C ILE A 165 -7.54 -3.81 6.11
N SER A 166 -8.74 -3.57 6.67
CA SER A 166 -9.76 -2.76 6.02
C SER A 166 -9.37 -1.28 5.85
N ALA A 167 -8.48 -0.75 6.70
CA ALA A 167 -7.97 0.61 6.57
C ALA A 167 -7.16 0.81 5.27
N GLY A 168 -6.53 -0.24 4.74
CA GLY A 168 -5.87 -0.22 3.42
C GLY A 168 -6.84 0.03 2.28
N ILE A 169 -8.07 -0.47 2.38
CA ILE A 169 -9.13 -0.18 1.40
C ILE A 169 -9.54 1.31 1.49
N ASP A 170 -9.77 1.83 2.70
CA ASP A 170 -10.11 3.25 2.89
C ASP A 170 -9.00 4.17 2.36
N MET A 171 -7.73 3.84 2.64
CA MET A 171 -6.57 4.56 2.11
C MET A 171 -6.53 4.51 0.57
N SER A 172 -6.82 3.36 -0.02
CA SER A 172 -6.86 3.22 -1.49
C SER A 172 -7.95 4.08 -2.12
N PHE A 173 -9.13 4.17 -1.50
CA PHE A 173 -10.18 5.11 -1.92
C PHE A 173 -9.79 6.57 -1.73
N TYR A 174 -9.06 6.89 -0.65
CA TYR A 174 -8.49 8.22 -0.48
C TYR A 174 -7.54 8.57 -1.63
N LEU A 175 -6.61 7.68 -1.97
CA LEU A 175 -5.70 7.85 -3.10
C LEU A 175 -6.45 7.96 -4.42
N LEU A 176 -7.45 7.13 -4.65
CA LEU A 176 -8.28 7.19 -5.83
C LEU A 176 -8.94 8.56 -5.98
N ASN A 177 -9.55 9.08 -4.90
CA ASN A 177 -10.13 10.42 -4.89
C ASN A 177 -9.10 11.51 -5.17
N ARG A 178 -7.92 11.44 -4.55
CA ARG A 178 -6.82 12.40 -4.71
C ARG A 178 -6.27 12.43 -6.14
N LEU A 179 -6.16 11.29 -6.81
CA LEU A 179 -5.49 11.15 -8.11
C LEU A 179 -6.42 11.31 -9.32
N VAL A 180 -7.66 10.83 -9.22
CA VAL A 180 -8.59 10.79 -10.36
C VAL A 180 -9.95 11.41 -10.06
N GLY A 181 -10.17 11.85 -8.83
CA GLY A 181 -11.32 12.64 -8.43
C GLY A 181 -12.45 11.86 -7.77
N LYS A 182 -13.28 12.62 -7.06
CA LYS A 182 -14.37 12.12 -6.20
C LYS A 182 -15.41 11.28 -6.94
N GLU A 183 -15.75 11.66 -8.16
CA GLU A 183 -16.76 10.94 -8.95
C GLU A 183 -16.34 9.50 -9.23
N ILE A 184 -15.06 9.30 -9.58
CA ILE A 184 -14.53 7.97 -9.85
C ILE A 184 -14.42 7.14 -8.57
N ALA A 185 -14.02 7.78 -7.46
CA ALA A 185 -13.97 7.10 -6.16
C ALA A 185 -15.36 6.60 -5.75
N ILE A 186 -16.41 7.44 -5.87
CA ILE A 186 -17.80 7.05 -5.57
C ILE A 186 -18.28 5.94 -6.50
N ALA A 187 -18.04 6.05 -7.80
CA ALA A 187 -18.46 5.03 -8.77
C ALA A 187 -17.78 3.68 -8.51
N THR A 188 -16.50 3.71 -8.15
CA THR A 188 -15.72 2.52 -7.80
C THR A 188 -16.26 1.88 -6.51
N ALA A 189 -16.50 2.67 -5.46
CA ALA A 189 -17.06 2.18 -4.21
C ALA A 189 -18.45 1.56 -4.40
N LYS A 190 -19.32 2.21 -5.20
CA LYS A 190 -20.62 1.66 -5.55
C LYS A 190 -20.50 0.31 -6.27
N ARG A 191 -19.52 0.17 -7.17
CA ARG A 191 -19.27 -1.09 -7.88
C ARG A 191 -18.78 -2.20 -6.96
N MET A 192 -18.03 -1.84 -5.92
CA MET A 192 -17.56 -2.77 -4.88
C MET A 192 -18.61 -3.05 -3.80
N GLU A 193 -19.77 -2.37 -3.85
CA GLU A 193 -20.74 -2.36 -2.74
C GLU A 193 -20.07 -2.02 -1.40
N TYR A 194 -19.04 -1.16 -1.46
CA TYR A 194 -18.26 -0.72 -0.31
C TYR A 194 -18.71 0.66 0.16
N ASP A 195 -19.03 0.77 1.45
CA ASP A 195 -19.50 2.03 2.04
C ASP A 195 -18.30 2.92 2.40
N ILE A 196 -18.06 3.95 1.57
CA ILE A 196 -17.00 4.93 1.79
C ILE A 196 -17.54 6.19 2.45
N ASN A 197 -16.91 6.61 3.54
CA ASN A 197 -17.21 7.87 4.17
C ASN A 197 -16.32 8.99 3.64
N LEU A 198 -16.67 9.54 2.46
CA LEU A 198 -15.91 10.62 1.83
C LEU A 198 -15.92 11.94 2.62
N HIS A 199 -16.82 12.12 3.59
CA HIS A 199 -16.85 13.32 4.46
C HIS A 199 -15.73 13.30 5.53
N LYS A 200 -15.14 12.16 5.81
CA LYS A 200 -13.97 12.03 6.71
C LYS A 200 -12.63 12.14 5.98
N ILE A 201 -12.64 12.24 4.66
CA ILE A 201 -11.45 12.51 3.85
C ILE A 201 -11.21 14.03 3.92
N LYS A 202 -10.59 14.48 5.01
CA LYS A 202 -10.07 15.86 5.11
C LYS A 202 -8.71 15.90 4.41
N HIS A 203 -8.56 16.92 3.55
CA HIS A 203 -7.29 17.31 2.96
C HIS A 203 -6.28 17.74 4.02
#